data_999365ef4846eaaaf1d2d47eb4693121
#
_entry.id   999365ef4846eaaaf1d2d47eb4693121
#
_cell.length_a   1.000
_cell.length_b   1.000
_cell.length_c   1.000
_cell.angle_alpha   90.00
_cell.angle_beta   90.00
_cell.angle_gamma   90.00
#
_symmetry.space_group_name_H-M   'P 1'
#
loop_
_entity.id
_entity.type
_entity.pdbx_description
1 polymer ?
#
loop_
_entity_poly.entity_id
_entity_poly.type
_entity_poly.pdbx_seq_one_letter_code
_entity_poly.pdbx_strand_id
1 'polypeptide(L)'
;MGMMNNKNFDERQILARGKGFQIGFLVSLGMVVADLLAEDFLSNDGFIGINVYSRAMLCVWIPILVVSVYFILNDAYEKINETGGRVLMGMFVLFGLFEIIVTVVRLASGSIVFVENGVIGDPLGQIFTGAAMLGISVVYFVKLALNKKAFGDEE
;
A
#
# COMPACT_ATOMS: atom_id res chain seq x y z
N MET A 1 13.70 -31.82 12.57
CA MET A 1 12.76 -30.71 12.32
C MET A 1 13.31 -29.50 13.07
N GLY A 2 14.14 -28.69 12.38
CA GLY A 2 14.90 -27.61 13.02
C GLY A 2 13.95 -26.50 13.48
N MET A 3 13.94 -26.21 14.77
CA MET A 3 13.34 -24.99 15.30
C MET A 3 14.04 -23.81 14.62
N MET A 4 13.34 -23.12 13.74
CA MET A 4 13.77 -21.83 13.21
C MET A 4 14.03 -20.93 14.42
N ASN A 5 15.28 -20.54 14.56
CA ASN A 5 15.77 -19.71 15.64
C ASN A 5 15.13 -18.32 15.54
N ASN A 6 14.02 -18.13 16.26
CA ASN A 6 13.21 -16.90 16.32
C ASN A 6 13.92 -15.78 17.11
N LYS A 7 15.26 -15.75 17.09
CA LYS A 7 16.07 -14.77 17.85
C LYS A 7 15.98 -13.32 17.38
N ASN A 8 15.24 -13.04 16.30
CA ASN A 8 15.23 -11.71 15.70
C ASN A 8 13.99 -10.86 16.04
N PHE A 9 12.96 -11.42 16.67
CA PHE A 9 11.74 -10.68 16.99
C PHE A 9 11.37 -10.84 18.46
N ASP A 10 11.08 -9.70 19.10
CA ASP A 10 10.47 -9.64 20.44
C ASP A 10 9.03 -10.19 20.38
N GLU A 11 8.52 -10.74 21.49
CA GLU A 11 7.16 -11.27 21.59
C GLU A 11 6.10 -10.23 21.16
N ARG A 12 6.32 -8.95 21.48
CA ARG A 12 5.46 -7.84 21.05
C ARG A 12 5.38 -7.73 19.53
N GLN A 13 6.50 -7.89 18.84
CA GLN A 13 6.56 -7.83 17.38
C GLN A 13 5.83 -9.02 16.74
N ILE A 14 5.94 -10.20 17.33
CA ILE A 14 5.24 -11.40 16.86
C ILE A 14 3.73 -11.22 17.00
N LEU A 15 3.27 -10.71 18.15
CA LEU A 15 1.85 -10.42 18.38
C LEU A 15 1.33 -9.32 17.45
N ALA A 16 2.10 -8.26 17.25
CA ALA A 16 1.75 -7.19 16.32
C ALA A 16 1.65 -7.71 14.87
N ARG A 17 2.55 -8.60 14.43
CA ARG A 17 2.45 -9.26 13.12
C ARG A 17 1.18 -10.08 12.99
N GLY A 18 0.87 -10.93 13.99
CA GLY A 18 -0.37 -11.70 14.00
C GLY A 18 -1.61 -10.82 13.86
N LYS A 19 -1.67 -9.72 14.63
CA LYS A 19 -2.77 -8.76 14.56
C LYS A 19 -2.81 -8.01 13.23
N GLY A 20 -1.65 -7.63 12.68
CA GLY A 20 -1.57 -6.97 11.38
C GLY A 20 -2.09 -7.87 10.24
N PHE A 21 -1.76 -9.16 10.25
CA PHE A 21 -2.32 -10.11 9.28
C PHE A 21 -3.83 -10.30 9.44
N GLN A 22 -4.36 -10.32 10.67
CA GLN A 22 -5.80 -10.36 10.91
C GLN A 22 -6.50 -9.12 10.34
N ILE A 23 -5.95 -7.92 10.59
CA ILE A 23 -6.46 -6.67 10.04
C ILE A 23 -6.42 -6.72 8.50
N GLY A 24 -5.30 -7.13 7.93
CA GLY A 24 -5.14 -7.26 6.48
C GLY A 24 -6.16 -8.20 5.85
N PHE A 25 -6.38 -9.35 6.48
CA PHE A 25 -7.39 -10.31 6.02
C PHE A 25 -8.81 -9.72 6.05
N LEU A 26 -9.20 -9.07 7.16
CA LEU A 26 -10.51 -8.44 7.28
C LEU A 26 -10.70 -7.28 6.28
N VAL A 27 -9.68 -6.46 6.07
CA VAL A 27 -9.71 -5.39 5.07
C VAL A 27 -9.84 -5.97 3.66
N SER A 28 -9.07 -7.02 3.33
CA SER A 28 -9.15 -7.69 2.03
C SER A 28 -10.54 -8.28 1.80
N LEU A 29 -11.11 -8.96 2.79
CA LEU A 29 -12.46 -9.49 2.71
C LEU A 29 -13.50 -8.38 2.51
N GLY A 30 -13.37 -7.29 3.27
CA GLY A 30 -14.24 -6.12 3.14
C GLY A 30 -14.15 -5.48 1.75
N MET A 31 -12.95 -5.40 1.17
CA MET A 31 -12.74 -4.86 -0.18
C MET A 31 -13.39 -5.76 -1.26
N VAL A 32 -13.26 -7.09 -1.14
CA VAL A 32 -13.91 -8.02 -2.06
C VAL A 32 -15.44 -7.91 -1.98
N VAL A 33 -16.00 -7.85 -0.77
CA VAL A 33 -17.44 -7.65 -0.59
C VAL A 33 -17.90 -6.32 -1.15
N ALA A 34 -17.14 -5.25 -0.89
CA ALA A 34 -17.45 -3.92 -1.43
C ALA A 34 -17.41 -3.89 -2.97
N ASP A 35 -16.44 -4.60 -3.59
CA ASP A 35 -16.34 -4.69 -5.05
C ASP A 35 -17.54 -5.43 -5.66
N LEU A 36 -17.95 -6.54 -5.05
CA LEU A 36 -19.15 -7.30 -5.49
C LEU A 36 -20.43 -6.46 -5.36
N LEU A 37 -20.60 -5.75 -4.24
CA LEU A 37 -21.77 -4.88 -4.06
C LEU A 37 -21.75 -3.69 -5.01
N ALA A 38 -20.56 -3.12 -5.27
CA ALA A 38 -20.43 -2.01 -6.21
C ALA A 38 -20.82 -2.42 -7.63
N GLU A 39 -20.52 -3.65 -8.04
CA GLU A 39 -20.91 -4.16 -9.36
C GLU A 39 -22.44 -4.20 -9.54
N ASP A 40 -23.16 -4.68 -8.51
CA ASP A 40 -24.62 -4.73 -8.53
C ASP A 40 -25.27 -3.33 -8.52
N PHE A 41 -24.74 -2.42 -7.71
CA PHE A 41 -25.32 -1.07 -7.57
C PHE A 41 -24.96 -0.13 -8.72
N LEU A 42 -23.72 -0.18 -9.23
CA LEU A 42 -23.24 0.73 -10.27
C LEU A 42 -23.71 0.34 -11.68
N SER A 43 -24.11 -0.92 -11.90
CA SER A 43 -24.58 -1.37 -13.19
C SER A 43 -25.99 -0.86 -13.55
N ASN A 44 -26.78 -0.44 -12.57
CA ASN A 44 -28.21 -0.16 -12.77
C ASN A 44 -28.63 1.30 -12.96
N ASP A 45 -27.81 2.33 -12.57
CA ASP A 45 -28.34 3.69 -12.44
C ASP A 45 -27.48 4.82 -13.06
N GLY A 46 -26.70 4.57 -14.10
CA GLY A 46 -25.94 5.63 -14.78
C GLY A 46 -24.87 6.30 -13.94
N PHE A 47 -24.43 5.66 -12.87
CA PHE A 47 -23.28 6.07 -12.07
C PHE A 47 -21.98 5.89 -12.85
N ILE A 48 -20.98 6.72 -12.54
CA ILE A 48 -19.63 6.58 -13.09
C ILE A 48 -19.05 5.25 -12.58
N GLY A 49 -18.94 4.26 -13.47
CA GLY A 49 -18.33 2.99 -13.17
C GLY A 49 -16.81 3.12 -12.97
N ILE A 50 -16.19 2.11 -12.36
CA ILE A 50 -14.74 1.97 -12.30
C ILE A 50 -14.38 0.67 -13.03
N ASN A 51 -13.39 0.72 -13.92
CA ASN A 51 -13.01 -0.46 -14.69
C ASN A 51 -12.42 -1.57 -13.80
N VAL A 52 -12.45 -2.81 -14.30
CA VAL A 52 -12.03 -4.01 -13.57
C VAL A 52 -10.58 -3.92 -13.10
N TYR A 53 -9.68 -3.38 -13.93
CA TYR A 53 -8.27 -3.21 -13.56
C TYR A 53 -8.10 -2.29 -12.35
N SER A 54 -8.72 -1.11 -12.38
CA SER A 54 -8.64 -0.15 -11.28
C SER A 54 -9.26 -0.67 -10.00
N ARG A 55 -10.41 -1.38 -10.09
CA ARG A 55 -11.03 -2.04 -8.94
C ARG A 55 -10.10 -3.10 -8.34
N ALA A 56 -9.50 -3.95 -9.18
CA ALA A 56 -8.54 -4.95 -8.73
C ALA A 56 -7.32 -4.32 -8.05
N MET A 57 -6.77 -3.22 -8.60
CA MET A 57 -5.65 -2.51 -7.97
C MET A 57 -6.02 -1.91 -6.61
N LEU A 58 -7.22 -1.35 -6.46
CA LEU A 58 -7.71 -0.88 -5.17
C LEU A 58 -7.84 -2.02 -4.16
N CYS A 59 -8.42 -3.15 -4.56
CA CYS A 59 -8.59 -4.34 -3.70
C CYS A 59 -7.24 -4.92 -3.23
N VAL A 60 -6.19 -4.80 -4.01
CA VAL A 60 -4.85 -5.28 -3.65
C VAL A 60 -4.11 -4.27 -2.79
N TRP A 61 -4.06 -3.00 -3.22
CA TRP A 61 -3.20 -2.01 -2.58
C TRP A 61 -3.74 -1.45 -1.27
N ILE A 62 -5.06 -1.38 -1.08
CA ILE A 62 -5.63 -0.89 0.20
C ILE A 62 -5.23 -1.81 1.37
N PRO A 63 -5.42 -3.15 1.31
CA PRO A 63 -4.94 -4.04 2.37
C PRO A 63 -3.43 -3.97 2.59
N ILE A 64 -2.64 -3.94 1.51
CA ILE A 64 -1.18 -3.84 1.59
C ILE A 64 -0.76 -2.55 2.31
N LEU A 65 -1.37 -1.41 1.95
CA LEU A 65 -1.09 -0.13 2.58
C LEU A 65 -1.43 -0.17 4.08
N VAL A 66 -2.61 -0.65 4.44
CA VAL A 66 -3.05 -0.74 5.84
C VAL A 66 -2.12 -1.63 6.66
N VAL A 67 -1.78 -2.82 6.17
CA VAL A 67 -0.90 -3.77 6.86
C VAL A 67 0.52 -3.21 6.98
N SER A 68 1.06 -2.64 5.90
CA SER A 68 2.40 -2.08 5.90
C SER A 68 2.54 -0.91 6.88
N VAL A 69 1.58 0.01 6.87
CA VAL A 69 1.53 1.12 7.83
C VAL A 69 1.42 0.61 9.26
N TYR A 70 0.53 -0.37 9.51
CA TYR A 70 0.39 -0.98 10.82
C TYR A 70 1.70 -1.61 11.31
N PHE A 71 2.41 -2.35 10.45
CA PHE A 71 3.69 -2.97 10.81
C PHE A 71 4.78 -1.94 11.10
N ILE A 72 4.87 -0.89 10.28
CA ILE A 72 5.85 0.19 10.49
C ILE A 72 5.59 0.90 11.82
N LEU A 73 4.34 1.26 12.11
CA LEU A 73 3.98 1.99 13.33
C LEU A 73 4.20 1.16 14.62
N ASN A 74 4.00 -0.15 14.55
CA ASN A 74 4.16 -1.05 15.70
C ASN A 74 5.54 -1.73 15.77
N ASP A 75 6.55 -1.25 15.02
CA ASP A 75 7.90 -1.81 14.93
C ASP A 75 7.91 -3.33 14.62
N ALA A 76 6.82 -3.81 14.01
CA ALA A 76 6.64 -5.20 13.60
C ALA A 76 7.27 -5.49 12.23
N TYR A 77 7.71 -4.47 11.54
CA TYR A 77 8.55 -4.57 10.35
C TYR A 77 9.98 -4.93 10.80
N GLU A 78 10.66 -5.76 10.02
CA GLU A 78 12.05 -6.14 10.28
C GLU A 78 12.89 -4.89 10.55
N LYS A 79 13.71 -4.89 11.60
CA LYS A 79 14.47 -3.74 12.14
C LYS A 79 14.56 -2.55 11.17
N ILE A 80 13.77 -1.50 11.42
CA ILE A 80 13.63 -0.30 10.55
C ILE A 80 15.00 0.30 10.16
N ASN A 81 16.02 0.05 10.97
CA ASN A 81 17.39 0.52 10.73
C ASN A 81 18.24 -0.38 9.81
N GLU A 82 17.74 -1.53 9.36
CA GLU A 82 18.52 -2.41 8.49
C GLU A 82 18.57 -1.88 7.05
N THR A 83 19.74 -2.03 6.43
CA THR A 83 20.01 -1.55 5.07
C THR A 83 18.98 -2.08 4.06
N GLY A 84 18.55 -3.34 4.23
CA GLY A 84 17.54 -3.97 3.35
C GLY A 84 16.20 -3.24 3.33
N GLY A 85 15.69 -2.82 4.49
CA GLY A 85 14.45 -2.06 4.59
C GLY A 85 14.53 -0.70 3.89
N ARG A 86 15.66 0.01 4.04
CA ARG A 86 15.89 1.30 3.38
C ARG A 86 15.96 1.17 1.86
N VAL A 87 16.66 0.14 1.37
CA VAL A 87 16.74 -0.14 -0.07
C VAL A 87 15.38 -0.45 -0.65
N LEU A 88 14.61 -1.33 -0.01
CA LEU A 88 13.25 -1.68 -0.44
C LEU A 88 12.33 -0.45 -0.50
N MET A 89 12.36 0.39 0.53
CA MET A 89 11.53 1.61 0.55
C MET A 89 12.02 2.64 -0.46
N GLY A 90 13.33 2.71 -0.72
CA GLY A 90 13.88 3.51 -1.82
C GLY A 90 13.38 3.05 -3.20
N MET A 91 13.31 1.75 -3.43
CA MET A 91 12.71 1.19 -4.64
C MET A 91 11.22 1.53 -4.75
N PHE A 92 10.46 1.48 -3.65
CA PHE A 92 9.06 1.88 -3.66
C PHE A 92 8.88 3.36 -4.03
N VAL A 93 9.77 4.24 -3.57
CA VAL A 93 9.77 5.66 -4.01
C VAL A 93 10.00 5.76 -5.51
N LEU A 94 11.02 5.08 -6.03
CA LEU A 94 11.34 5.13 -7.46
C LEU A 94 10.21 4.58 -8.34
N PHE A 95 9.68 3.41 -8.02
CA PHE A 95 8.59 2.81 -8.77
C PHE A 95 7.29 3.60 -8.62
N GLY A 96 6.97 4.09 -7.42
CA GLY A 96 5.79 4.90 -7.19
C GLY A 96 5.80 6.21 -7.98
N LEU A 97 6.95 6.91 -8.01
CA LEU A 97 7.12 8.11 -8.83
C LEU A 97 7.05 7.78 -10.32
N PHE A 98 7.70 6.69 -10.76
CA PHE A 98 7.68 6.26 -12.15
C PHE A 98 6.25 6.00 -12.63
N GLU A 99 5.45 5.24 -11.88
CA GLU A 99 4.04 4.96 -12.21
C GLU A 99 3.21 6.23 -12.35
N ILE A 100 3.34 7.16 -11.38
CA ILE A 100 2.58 8.42 -11.42
C ILE A 100 3.02 9.27 -12.62
N ILE A 101 4.33 9.44 -12.82
CA ILE A 101 4.86 10.28 -13.91
C ILE A 101 4.43 9.72 -15.28
N VAL A 102 4.62 8.41 -15.51
CA VAL A 102 4.24 7.78 -16.78
C VAL A 102 2.74 7.92 -17.02
N THR A 103 1.91 7.70 -15.99
CA THR A 103 0.45 7.84 -16.14
C THR A 103 0.05 9.28 -16.45
N VAL A 104 0.63 10.28 -15.77
CA VAL A 104 0.36 11.70 -16.02
C VAL A 104 0.81 12.11 -17.43
N VAL A 105 1.98 11.67 -17.86
CA VAL A 105 2.49 11.94 -19.24
C VAL A 105 1.56 11.34 -20.29
N ARG A 106 1.10 10.10 -20.11
CA ARG A 106 0.17 9.43 -21.02
C ARG A 106 -1.20 10.10 -21.06
N LEU A 107 -1.70 10.59 -19.90
CA LEU A 107 -2.93 11.41 -19.83
C LEU A 107 -2.73 12.73 -20.57
N ALA A 108 -1.64 13.44 -20.33
CA ALA A 108 -1.34 14.72 -20.95
C ALA A 108 -1.13 14.61 -22.47
N SER A 109 -0.58 13.49 -22.95
CA SER A 109 -0.42 13.23 -24.39
C SER A 109 -1.70 12.75 -25.08
N GLY A 110 -2.78 12.53 -24.34
CA GLY A 110 -4.02 11.96 -24.88
C GLY A 110 -3.92 10.46 -25.26
N SER A 111 -2.83 9.78 -24.89
CA SER A 111 -2.64 8.35 -25.17
C SER A 111 -3.56 7.45 -24.37
N ILE A 112 -4.02 7.93 -23.23
CA ILE A 112 -5.04 7.32 -22.37
C ILE A 112 -6.02 8.40 -21.89
N VAL A 113 -7.24 8.01 -21.57
CA VAL A 113 -8.25 8.89 -21.00
C VAL A 113 -8.61 8.45 -19.59
N PHE A 114 -8.92 9.41 -18.72
CA PHE A 114 -9.27 9.09 -17.32
C PHE A 114 -10.69 8.55 -17.22
N VAL A 115 -11.61 9.07 -18.01
CA VAL A 115 -13.00 8.61 -18.07
C VAL A 115 -13.39 8.39 -19.53
N GLU A 116 -13.87 7.20 -19.84
CA GLU A 116 -14.37 6.84 -21.18
C GLU A 116 -15.76 6.20 -21.03
N ASN A 117 -16.74 6.71 -21.77
CA ASN A 117 -18.12 6.22 -21.74
C ASN A 117 -18.74 6.12 -20.33
N GLY A 118 -18.42 7.06 -19.44
CA GLY A 118 -18.90 7.02 -18.05
C GLY A 118 -18.18 6.02 -17.15
N VAL A 119 -17.04 5.45 -17.58
CA VAL A 119 -16.23 4.52 -16.79
C VAL A 119 -14.85 5.13 -16.52
N ILE A 120 -14.44 5.16 -15.25
CA ILE A 120 -13.09 5.52 -14.85
C ILE A 120 -12.14 4.37 -15.26
N GLY A 121 -11.15 4.74 -16.08
CA GLY A 121 -10.23 3.80 -16.71
C GLY A 121 -9.04 3.38 -15.82
N ASP A 122 -8.07 2.72 -16.47
CA ASP A 122 -6.81 2.24 -15.87
C ASP A 122 -6.01 3.30 -15.12
N PRO A 123 -6.01 4.60 -15.52
CA PRO A 123 -5.20 5.60 -14.83
C PRO A 123 -5.47 5.72 -13.33
N LEU A 124 -6.70 5.46 -12.89
CA LEU A 124 -7.02 5.46 -11.46
C LEU A 124 -6.20 4.39 -10.71
N GLY A 125 -6.18 3.15 -11.22
CA GLY A 125 -5.44 2.05 -10.60
C GLY A 125 -3.94 2.29 -10.60
N GLN A 126 -3.38 2.84 -11.68
CA GLN A 126 -1.96 3.17 -11.81
C GLN A 126 -1.55 4.27 -10.83
N ILE A 127 -2.28 5.38 -10.78
CA ILE A 127 -2.03 6.49 -9.83
C ILE A 127 -2.15 6.00 -8.40
N PHE A 128 -3.17 5.19 -8.09
CA PHE A 128 -3.35 4.65 -6.75
C PHE A 128 -2.21 3.72 -6.34
N THR A 129 -1.73 2.85 -7.25
CA THR A 129 -0.55 2.00 -7.04
C THR A 129 0.67 2.85 -6.67
N GLY A 130 0.98 3.87 -7.47
CA GLY A 130 2.09 4.77 -7.21
C GLY A 130 1.94 5.53 -5.88
N ALA A 131 0.74 6.04 -5.59
CA ALA A 131 0.45 6.74 -4.35
C ALA A 131 0.56 5.83 -3.11
N ALA A 132 0.12 4.58 -3.20
CA ALA A 132 0.25 3.60 -2.12
C ALA A 132 1.72 3.28 -1.81
N MET A 133 2.54 3.05 -2.85
CA MET A 133 3.98 2.83 -2.69
C MET A 133 4.68 4.03 -2.03
N LEU A 134 4.37 5.25 -2.48
CA LEU A 134 4.91 6.48 -1.89
C LEU A 134 4.43 6.65 -0.44
N GLY A 135 3.16 6.40 -0.16
CA GLY A 135 2.59 6.49 1.19
C GLY A 135 3.28 5.57 2.18
N ILE A 136 3.49 4.29 1.82
CA ILE A 136 4.23 3.33 2.66
C ILE A 136 5.66 3.84 2.92
N SER A 137 6.34 4.32 1.87
CA SER A 137 7.71 4.81 1.98
C SER A 137 7.81 6.05 2.87
N VAL A 138 6.87 6.99 2.74
CA VAL A 138 6.82 8.20 3.60
C VAL A 138 6.67 7.81 5.06
N VAL A 139 5.71 6.93 5.39
CA VAL A 139 5.52 6.46 6.78
C VAL A 139 6.78 5.80 7.32
N TYR A 140 7.46 4.98 6.51
CA TYR A 140 8.71 4.34 6.89
C TYR A 140 9.82 5.35 7.20
N PHE A 141 10.08 6.30 6.29
CA PHE A 141 11.14 7.29 6.49
C PHE A 141 10.84 8.26 7.63
N VAL A 142 9.58 8.64 7.83
CA VAL A 142 9.16 9.45 8.99
C VAL A 142 9.42 8.69 10.29
N LYS A 143 9.01 7.42 10.38
CA LYS A 143 9.27 6.59 11.56
C LYS A 143 10.77 6.43 11.80
N LEU A 144 11.56 6.22 10.76
CA LEU A 144 13.01 6.13 10.85
C LEU A 144 13.64 7.42 11.40
N ALA A 145 13.18 8.58 10.94
CA ALA A 145 13.65 9.89 11.41
C ALA A 145 13.28 10.13 12.88
N LEU A 146 12.06 9.76 13.30
CA LEU A 146 11.61 9.87 14.68
C LEU A 146 12.41 8.97 15.62
N ASN A 147 12.66 7.72 15.23
CA ASN A 147 13.46 6.79 16.01
C ASN A 147 14.90 7.32 16.16
N LYS A 148 15.48 7.88 15.09
CA LYS A 148 16.84 8.42 15.14
C LYS A 148 16.97 9.61 16.09
N LYS A 149 15.93 10.45 16.18
CA LYS A 149 15.90 11.61 17.09
C LYS A 149 15.76 11.15 18.56
N ALA A 150 14.94 10.14 18.83
CA ALA A 150 14.73 9.61 20.18
C ALA A 150 15.99 8.95 20.79
N PHE A 151 16.87 8.37 19.94
CA PHE A 151 18.14 7.75 20.40
C PHE A 151 19.35 8.68 20.33
N GLY A 152 19.26 9.85 19.67
CA GLY A 152 20.35 10.81 19.56
C GLY A 152 20.40 11.82 20.70
N ASP A 153 19.37 11.93 21.51
CA ASP A 153 19.29 12.83 22.66
C ASP A 153 19.84 12.17 23.97
N GLU A 154 20.35 10.93 23.88
CA GLU A 154 20.93 10.18 25.02
C GLU A 154 22.48 10.19 25.04
N GLU A 155 23.17 10.87 24.13
CA GLU A 155 24.62 11.11 24.13
C GLU A 155 24.94 12.59 24.54
#